data_0ec7465ace71e1badd3e5647dfe3639c
#
_entry.id   0ec7465ace71e1badd3e5647dfe3639c
#
_cell.length_a   1.000
_cell.length_b   1.000
_cell.length_c   1.000
_cell.angle_alpha   90.00
_cell.angle_beta   90.00
_cell.angle_gamma   90.00
#
_symmetry.space_group_name_H-M   'P 1'
#
loop_
_entity.id
_entity.type
_entity.pdbx_description
1 polymer ?
#
loop_
_entity_poly.entity_id
_entity_poly.type
_entity_poly.pdbx_seq_one_letter_code
_entity_poly.pdbx_strand_id
1 'polypeptide(L)'
;HPGYAKGKMINSMTIGSDFVSRLPINEVPESTEGYDGFFHLHQFEGKVERTLLNFIIRDHDRNLFEDRKQFMLDLVNKMNIELGINAIEIDIRDQYFNMKEKIVPVMHIVDIAEEVMTDIGIIPLIKPIRGGTDGSQLSFMGLPCPNIFAGGHNFHGRYEYVPVESMIKATEVIIGISEKVALKFKN
;
A
#
# COMPACT_ATOMS: atom_id res chain seq x y z
N HIS A 1 -21.84 22.45 26.64
CA HIS A 1 -20.80 23.31 27.21
C HIS A 1 -19.85 22.48 28.09
N PRO A 2 -18.51 22.55 27.87
CA PRO A 2 -17.55 21.66 28.56
C PRO A 2 -17.64 21.72 30.09
N GLY A 3 -17.89 22.90 30.67
CA GLY A 3 -17.99 23.08 32.11
C GLY A 3 -19.17 22.35 32.78
N TYR A 4 -20.12 21.84 31.99
CA TYR A 4 -21.32 21.13 32.49
C TYR A 4 -21.44 19.72 31.90
N ALA A 5 -20.34 19.19 31.37
CA ALA A 5 -20.33 17.99 30.56
C ALA A 5 -20.13 16.67 31.34
N LYS A 6 -19.86 16.74 32.64
CA LYS A 6 -19.60 15.56 33.47
C LYS A 6 -20.74 14.54 33.39
N GLY A 7 -20.40 13.32 32.96
CA GLY A 7 -21.35 12.22 32.79
C GLY A 7 -22.34 12.37 31.63
N LYS A 8 -22.13 13.36 30.74
CA LYS A 8 -23.05 13.63 29.61
C LYS A 8 -22.33 13.67 28.25
N MET A 9 -21.13 14.23 28.21
CA MET A 9 -20.41 14.42 26.95
C MET A 9 -19.73 13.13 26.52
N ILE A 10 -19.94 12.76 25.27
CA ILE A 10 -19.15 11.78 24.52
C ILE A 10 -18.39 12.58 23.47
N ASN A 11 -17.06 12.53 23.51
CA ASN A 11 -16.21 13.25 22.57
C ASN A 11 -15.62 12.26 21.56
N SER A 12 -16.04 12.37 20.31
CA SER A 12 -15.62 11.47 19.26
C SER A 12 -14.10 11.51 18.99
N MET A 13 -13.46 12.68 19.22
CA MET A 13 -12.00 12.79 19.07
C MET A 13 -11.25 11.99 20.14
N THR A 14 -11.76 11.93 21.36
CA THR A 14 -11.18 11.10 22.42
C THR A 14 -11.31 9.62 22.07
N ILE A 15 -12.47 9.20 21.54
CA ILE A 15 -12.68 7.82 21.07
C ILE A 15 -11.74 7.51 19.91
N GLY A 16 -11.62 8.41 18.92
CA GLY A 16 -10.71 8.23 17.79
C GLY A 16 -9.25 8.14 18.21
N SER A 17 -8.82 8.96 19.19
CA SER A 17 -7.46 8.90 19.73
C SER A 17 -7.19 7.59 20.49
N ASP A 18 -8.16 7.11 21.27
CA ASP A 18 -8.08 5.82 21.95
C ASP A 18 -7.99 4.67 20.93
N PHE A 19 -8.83 4.70 19.87
CA PHE A 19 -8.76 3.72 18.78
C PHE A 19 -7.35 3.63 18.19
N VAL A 20 -6.76 4.77 17.81
CA VAL A 20 -5.40 4.82 17.25
C VAL A 20 -4.37 4.29 18.25
N SER A 21 -4.51 4.59 19.54
CA SER A 21 -3.57 4.13 20.59
C SER A 21 -3.59 2.61 20.81
N ARG A 22 -4.64 1.93 20.39
CA ARG A 22 -4.79 0.46 20.50
C ARG A 22 -4.27 -0.29 19.30
N LEU A 23 -3.85 0.41 18.24
CA LEU A 23 -3.19 -0.22 17.09
C LEU A 23 -1.75 -0.62 17.45
N PRO A 24 -1.19 -1.66 16.77
CA PRO A 24 0.19 -2.05 16.98
C PRO A 24 1.17 -0.93 16.64
N ILE A 25 1.84 -0.37 17.64
CA ILE A 25 2.69 0.82 17.50
C ILE A 25 3.86 0.63 16.54
N ASN A 26 4.35 -0.61 16.39
CA ASN A 26 5.47 -0.94 15.52
C ASN A 26 5.04 -1.37 14.10
N GLU A 27 3.74 -1.43 13.83
CA GLU A 27 3.20 -1.83 12.53
C GLU A 27 2.70 -0.61 11.75
N VAL A 28 3.54 0.40 11.65
CA VAL A 28 3.31 1.65 10.92
C VAL A 28 4.40 1.84 9.86
N PRO A 29 4.16 2.64 8.79
CA PRO A 29 5.15 2.83 7.72
C PRO A 29 6.53 3.26 8.22
N GLU A 30 6.57 4.06 9.28
CA GLU A 30 7.80 4.60 9.87
C GLU A 30 8.64 3.54 10.60
N SER A 31 8.06 2.39 10.94
CA SER A 31 8.70 1.32 11.73
C SER A 31 8.83 0.00 10.96
N THR A 32 8.39 -0.04 9.69
CA THR A 32 8.32 -1.28 8.90
C THR A 32 9.07 -1.14 7.58
N GLU A 33 9.65 -2.23 7.09
CA GLU A 33 10.38 -2.27 5.83
C GLU A 33 10.16 -3.60 5.07
N GLY A 34 10.68 -3.69 3.85
CA GLY A 34 10.67 -4.91 3.04
C GLY A 34 9.28 -5.51 2.85
N TYR A 35 9.04 -6.66 3.45
CA TYR A 35 7.78 -7.42 3.37
C TYR A 35 6.83 -7.19 4.55
N ASP A 36 7.20 -6.35 5.52
CA ASP A 36 6.35 -6.08 6.67
C ASP A 36 5.06 -5.37 6.26
N GLY A 37 3.95 -5.83 6.80
CA GLY A 37 2.67 -5.15 6.66
C GLY A 37 2.54 -3.99 7.65
N PHE A 38 1.57 -3.09 7.41
CA PHE A 38 1.37 -1.93 8.27
C PHE A 38 -0.07 -1.41 8.24
N PHE A 39 -0.39 -0.63 9.28
CA PHE A 39 -1.54 0.26 9.36
C PHE A 39 -1.06 1.71 9.20
N HIS A 40 -1.54 2.41 8.21
CA HIS A 40 -1.18 3.81 7.98
C HIS A 40 -2.39 4.71 8.15
N LEU A 41 -2.43 5.44 9.25
CA LEU A 41 -3.39 6.53 9.44
C LEU A 41 -2.92 7.72 8.61
N HIS A 42 -3.61 8.02 7.51
CA HIS A 42 -3.22 9.12 6.63
C HIS A 42 -4.14 10.35 6.74
N GLN A 43 -5.26 10.23 7.45
CA GLN A 43 -6.16 11.34 7.70
C GLN A 43 -6.86 11.18 9.05
N PHE A 44 -6.85 12.24 9.85
CA PHE A 44 -7.56 12.36 11.12
C PHE A 44 -8.25 13.71 11.17
N GLU A 45 -9.56 13.72 10.99
CA GLU A 45 -10.38 14.93 11.03
C GLU A 45 -11.45 14.78 12.11
N GLY A 46 -11.50 15.71 13.07
CA GLY A 46 -12.39 15.57 14.21
C GLY A 46 -13.04 16.84 14.69
N LYS A 47 -14.25 16.65 15.22
CA LYS A 47 -15.00 17.57 16.08
C LYS A 47 -15.57 16.76 17.23
N VAL A 48 -16.13 17.43 18.25
CA VAL A 48 -16.73 16.73 19.40
C VAL A 48 -17.76 15.68 18.97
N GLU A 49 -18.59 16.01 17.98
CA GLU A 49 -19.72 15.16 17.54
C GLU A 49 -19.30 14.07 16.56
N ARG A 50 -18.25 14.29 15.78
CA ARG A 50 -17.83 13.38 14.71
C ARG A 50 -16.34 13.45 14.45
N THR A 51 -15.71 12.27 14.33
CA THR A 51 -14.32 12.12 13.91
C THR A 51 -14.25 11.12 12.75
N LEU A 52 -13.45 11.45 11.75
CA LEU A 52 -13.14 10.59 10.61
C LEU A 52 -11.68 10.18 10.68
N LEU A 53 -11.43 8.90 10.60
CA LEU A 53 -10.11 8.29 10.51
C LEU A 53 -10.02 7.52 9.18
N ASN A 54 -9.07 7.88 8.32
CA ASN A 54 -8.80 7.12 7.11
C ASN A 54 -7.47 6.37 7.24
N PHE A 55 -7.57 5.06 7.05
CA PHE A 55 -6.43 4.15 7.11
C PHE A 55 -6.14 3.52 5.76
N ILE A 56 -4.88 3.23 5.54
CA ILE A 56 -4.42 2.31 4.52
C ILE A 56 -3.81 1.11 5.22
N ILE A 57 -4.29 -0.10 4.88
CA ILE A 57 -3.72 -1.36 5.35
C ILE A 57 -2.93 -1.96 4.21
N ARG A 58 -1.73 -2.45 4.48
CA ARG A 58 -0.87 -3.14 3.51
C ARG A 58 -0.28 -4.39 4.12
N ASP A 59 -0.22 -5.42 3.34
CA ASP A 59 0.58 -6.62 3.58
C ASP A 59 0.90 -7.29 2.25
N HIS A 60 2.04 -7.96 2.17
CA HIS A 60 2.42 -8.75 0.99
C HIS A 60 1.83 -10.15 1.02
N ASP A 61 1.59 -10.70 2.22
CA ASP A 61 0.91 -11.96 2.44
C ASP A 61 -0.59 -11.75 2.52
N ARG A 62 -1.35 -12.58 1.76
CA ARG A 62 -2.80 -12.47 1.68
C ARG A 62 -3.49 -12.78 3.01
N ASN A 63 -3.00 -13.78 3.75
CA ASN A 63 -3.61 -14.17 5.00
C ASN A 63 -3.34 -13.12 6.07
N LEU A 64 -2.10 -12.62 6.17
CA LEU A 64 -1.77 -11.52 7.08
C LEU A 64 -2.52 -10.24 6.75
N PHE A 65 -2.78 -9.98 5.47
CA PHE A 65 -3.63 -8.85 5.05
C PHE A 65 -5.07 -8.99 5.54
N GLU A 66 -5.68 -10.18 5.41
CA GLU A 66 -7.02 -10.45 5.93
C GLU A 66 -7.04 -10.40 7.48
N ASP A 67 -6.03 -10.94 8.15
CA ASP A 67 -5.89 -10.87 9.61
C ASP A 67 -5.84 -9.43 10.11
N ARG A 68 -5.15 -8.53 9.39
CA ARG A 68 -5.13 -7.09 9.71
C ARG A 68 -6.49 -6.43 9.58
N LYS A 69 -7.25 -6.77 8.55
CA LYS A 69 -8.63 -6.27 8.39
C LYS A 69 -9.52 -6.78 9.52
N GLN A 70 -9.40 -8.07 9.86
CA GLN A 70 -10.16 -8.66 10.95
C GLN A 70 -9.82 -8.02 12.29
N PHE A 71 -8.52 -7.75 12.55
CA PHE A 71 -8.09 -7.03 13.75
C PHE A 71 -8.79 -5.66 13.89
N MET A 72 -8.93 -4.89 12.81
CA MET A 72 -9.63 -3.59 12.83
C MET A 72 -11.12 -3.76 13.17
N LEU A 73 -11.78 -4.79 12.59
CA LEU A 73 -13.17 -5.10 12.88
C LEU A 73 -13.37 -5.50 14.35
N ASP A 74 -12.50 -6.34 14.87
CA ASP A 74 -12.55 -6.83 16.25
C ASP A 74 -12.30 -5.69 17.24
N LEU A 75 -11.37 -4.78 16.91
CA LEU A 75 -11.09 -3.60 17.72
C LEU A 75 -12.31 -2.67 17.80
N VAL A 76 -12.97 -2.41 16.67
CA VAL A 76 -14.21 -1.61 16.63
C VAL A 76 -15.29 -2.26 17.49
N ASN A 77 -15.53 -3.57 17.32
CA ASN A 77 -16.51 -4.32 18.09
C ASN A 77 -16.23 -4.25 19.60
N LYS A 78 -14.97 -4.49 19.98
CA LYS A 78 -14.53 -4.43 21.37
C LYS A 78 -14.78 -3.05 21.97
N MET A 79 -14.38 -1.99 21.28
CA MET A 79 -14.57 -0.61 21.78
C MET A 79 -16.03 -0.22 21.88
N ASN A 80 -16.89 -0.61 20.94
CA ASN A 80 -18.33 -0.37 21.01
C ASN A 80 -18.97 -1.07 22.21
N ILE A 81 -18.53 -2.30 22.54
CA ILE A 81 -18.98 -3.01 23.75
C ILE A 81 -18.52 -2.26 25.01
N GLU A 82 -17.26 -1.84 25.08
CA GLU A 82 -16.71 -1.08 26.22
C GLU A 82 -17.45 0.25 26.44
N LEU A 83 -17.82 0.93 25.34
CA LEU A 83 -18.56 2.18 25.37
C LEU A 83 -20.05 2.00 25.73
N GLY A 84 -20.59 0.80 25.56
CA GLY A 84 -22.01 0.49 25.72
C GLY A 84 -22.91 1.11 24.64
N ILE A 85 -22.34 1.62 23.56
CA ILE A 85 -23.03 2.21 22.40
C ILE A 85 -22.26 1.89 21.11
N ASN A 86 -22.96 1.89 19.98
CA ASN A 86 -22.35 1.77 18.64
C ASN A 86 -21.84 3.17 18.19
N ALA A 87 -20.74 3.62 18.79
CA ALA A 87 -20.14 4.93 18.50
C ALA A 87 -19.15 4.89 17.33
N ILE A 88 -18.61 3.73 17.00
CA ILE A 88 -17.61 3.55 15.96
C ILE A 88 -18.21 2.71 14.83
N GLU A 89 -18.16 3.24 13.62
CA GLU A 89 -18.49 2.55 12.39
C GLU A 89 -17.21 2.36 11.58
N ILE A 90 -17.09 1.24 10.88
CA ILE A 90 -15.96 0.93 10.02
C ILE A 90 -16.45 0.50 8.64
N ASP A 91 -15.81 1.04 7.59
CA ASP A 91 -16.00 0.61 6.20
C ASP A 91 -14.64 0.18 5.66
N ILE A 92 -14.52 -1.09 5.24
CA ILE A 92 -13.29 -1.66 4.68
C ILE A 92 -13.54 -1.99 3.22
N ARG A 93 -12.64 -1.47 2.35
CA ARG A 93 -12.69 -1.70 0.91
C ARG A 93 -11.34 -2.15 0.41
N ASP A 94 -11.32 -3.27 -0.31
CA ASP A 94 -10.11 -3.73 -0.98
C ASP A 94 -9.85 -2.86 -2.22
N GLN A 95 -8.63 -2.34 -2.32
CA GLN A 95 -8.21 -1.51 -3.46
C GLN A 95 -7.47 -2.36 -4.49
N TYR A 96 -6.53 -3.18 -4.04
CA TYR A 96 -5.72 -4.09 -4.86
C TYR A 96 -5.00 -5.09 -3.95
N PHE A 97 -4.49 -6.16 -4.57
CA PHE A 97 -3.71 -7.21 -3.91
C PHE A 97 -2.30 -7.26 -4.49
N ASN A 98 -1.41 -8.03 -3.86
CA ASN A 98 -0.08 -8.28 -4.40
C ASN A 98 -0.19 -8.98 -5.76
N MET A 99 0.36 -8.36 -6.80
CA MET A 99 0.30 -8.89 -8.16
C MET A 99 1.13 -10.17 -8.38
N LYS A 100 1.97 -10.57 -7.43
CA LYS A 100 2.87 -11.73 -7.55
C LYS A 100 2.13 -12.98 -8.01
N GLU A 101 0.93 -13.25 -7.46
CA GLU A 101 0.12 -14.42 -7.87
C GLU A 101 -0.26 -14.42 -9.36
N LYS A 102 -0.35 -13.24 -9.99
CA LYS A 102 -0.65 -13.07 -11.41
C LYS A 102 0.61 -13.08 -12.28
N ILE A 103 1.76 -12.73 -11.71
CA ILE A 103 3.04 -12.66 -12.42
C ILE A 103 3.73 -14.03 -12.47
N VAL A 104 3.69 -14.81 -11.36
CA VAL A 104 4.36 -16.12 -11.28
C VAL A 104 4.05 -17.05 -12.46
N PRO A 105 2.80 -17.18 -12.96
CA PRO A 105 2.53 -18.04 -14.12
C PRO A 105 3.17 -17.56 -15.45
N VAL A 106 3.63 -16.31 -15.51
CA VAL A 106 4.18 -15.65 -16.69
C VAL A 106 5.53 -14.99 -16.40
N MET A 107 6.33 -15.60 -15.54
CA MET A 107 7.63 -15.04 -15.08
C MET A 107 8.56 -14.64 -16.22
N HIS A 108 8.43 -15.25 -17.39
CA HIS A 108 9.22 -14.91 -18.57
C HIS A 108 9.19 -13.41 -18.95
N ILE A 109 8.14 -12.68 -18.56
CA ILE A 109 8.08 -11.23 -18.80
C ILE A 109 9.02 -10.45 -17.88
N VAL A 110 9.25 -10.96 -16.67
CA VAL A 110 10.23 -10.42 -15.71
C VAL A 110 11.64 -10.79 -16.17
N ASP A 111 11.83 -12.06 -16.58
CA ASP A 111 13.13 -12.55 -17.07
C ASP A 111 13.62 -11.72 -18.25
N ILE A 112 12.74 -11.37 -19.20
CA ILE A 112 13.07 -10.49 -20.35
C ILE A 112 13.54 -9.12 -19.86
N ALA A 113 12.88 -8.54 -18.89
CA ALA A 113 13.27 -7.24 -18.34
C ALA A 113 14.62 -7.30 -17.63
N GLU A 114 14.89 -8.36 -16.86
CA GLU A 114 16.20 -8.60 -16.23
C GLU A 114 17.33 -8.75 -17.24
N GLU A 115 17.09 -9.53 -18.30
CA GLU A 115 18.06 -9.71 -19.40
C GLU A 115 18.39 -8.37 -20.05
N VAL A 116 17.38 -7.55 -20.38
CA VAL A 116 17.59 -6.23 -21.00
C VAL A 116 18.35 -5.30 -20.06
N MET A 117 17.99 -5.24 -18.78
CA MET A 117 18.72 -4.44 -17.81
C MET A 117 20.19 -4.84 -17.73
N THR A 118 20.47 -6.14 -17.70
CA THR A 118 21.82 -6.67 -17.64
C THR A 118 22.61 -6.32 -18.91
N ASP A 119 21.99 -6.45 -20.09
CA ASP A 119 22.61 -6.16 -21.38
C ASP A 119 23.06 -4.68 -21.50
N ILE A 120 22.38 -3.76 -20.84
CA ILE A 120 22.72 -2.33 -20.81
C ILE A 120 23.49 -1.89 -19.55
N GLY A 121 23.99 -2.87 -18.78
CA GLY A 121 24.86 -2.63 -17.61
C GLY A 121 24.11 -2.18 -16.35
N ILE A 122 22.82 -2.45 -16.25
CA ILE A 122 22.04 -2.23 -15.02
C ILE A 122 21.99 -3.56 -14.24
N ILE A 123 22.24 -3.49 -12.93
CA ILE A 123 22.05 -4.64 -12.04
C ILE A 123 20.58 -4.69 -11.63
N PRO A 124 19.78 -5.66 -12.12
CA PRO A 124 18.37 -5.73 -11.79
C PRO A 124 18.17 -6.11 -10.31
N LEU A 125 17.18 -5.50 -9.69
CA LEU A 125 16.74 -5.81 -8.34
C LEU A 125 15.23 -6.09 -8.36
N ILE A 126 14.86 -7.35 -8.25
CA ILE A 126 13.45 -7.74 -8.08
C ILE A 126 13.08 -7.56 -6.62
N LYS A 127 12.20 -6.59 -6.36
CA LYS A 127 11.73 -6.26 -5.01
C LYS A 127 10.22 -6.13 -4.97
N PRO A 128 9.59 -6.44 -3.82
CA PRO A 128 8.18 -6.13 -3.63
C PRO A 128 7.96 -4.62 -3.61
N ILE A 129 6.83 -4.18 -4.16
CA ILE A 129 6.38 -2.80 -4.04
C ILE A 129 5.43 -2.75 -2.84
N ARG A 130 5.70 -1.86 -1.88
CA ARG A 130 4.89 -1.67 -0.67
C ARG A 130 3.69 -0.74 -0.90
N GLY A 131 3.54 -0.19 -2.09
CA GLY A 131 2.44 0.66 -2.51
C GLY A 131 1.53 0.00 -3.52
N GLY A 132 0.39 0.64 -3.81
CA GLY A 132 -0.45 0.30 -4.95
C GLY A 132 0.12 0.82 -6.25
N THR A 133 -0.07 0.06 -7.29
CA THR A 133 0.30 0.45 -8.65
C THR A 133 -0.80 0.08 -9.63
N ASP A 134 -0.88 0.79 -10.73
CA ASP A 134 -1.79 0.45 -11.83
C ASP A 134 -1.50 -0.96 -12.36
N GLY A 135 -0.22 -1.38 -12.33
CA GLY A 135 0.19 -2.73 -12.70
C GLY A 135 -0.47 -3.82 -11.85
N SER A 136 -0.71 -3.57 -10.56
CA SER A 136 -1.48 -4.49 -9.71
C SER A 136 -2.92 -4.61 -10.19
N GLN A 137 -3.60 -3.50 -10.45
CA GLN A 137 -4.98 -3.52 -10.95
C GLN A 137 -5.08 -4.21 -12.32
N LEU A 138 -4.21 -3.84 -13.25
CA LEU A 138 -4.16 -4.46 -14.59
C LEU A 138 -3.92 -5.97 -14.50
N SER A 139 -3.05 -6.42 -13.61
CA SER A 139 -2.77 -7.84 -13.41
C SER A 139 -4.01 -8.61 -12.95
N PHE A 140 -4.81 -8.04 -12.06
CA PHE A 140 -6.08 -8.65 -11.63
C PHE A 140 -7.20 -8.52 -12.67
N MET A 141 -7.10 -7.61 -13.61
CA MET A 141 -7.99 -7.51 -14.77
C MET A 141 -7.63 -8.48 -15.91
N GLY A 142 -6.55 -9.27 -15.74
CA GLY A 142 -6.13 -10.28 -16.72
C GLY A 142 -4.94 -9.88 -17.58
N LEU A 143 -4.32 -8.74 -17.33
CA LEU A 143 -3.09 -8.29 -17.97
C LEU A 143 -1.94 -8.29 -16.95
N PRO A 144 -1.15 -9.38 -16.82
CA PRO A 144 0.01 -9.41 -15.93
C PRO A 144 0.97 -8.27 -16.26
N CYS A 145 1.13 -7.33 -15.32
CA CYS A 145 1.83 -6.08 -15.57
C CYS A 145 2.81 -5.75 -14.42
N PRO A 146 4.01 -6.39 -14.40
CA PRO A 146 5.04 -6.05 -13.42
C PRO A 146 5.56 -4.64 -13.68
N ASN A 147 6.01 -3.97 -12.61
CA ASN A 147 6.55 -2.63 -12.73
C ASN A 147 8.05 -2.67 -13.01
N ILE A 148 8.53 -1.76 -13.84
CA ILE A 148 9.95 -1.44 -13.98
C ILE A 148 10.27 -0.14 -13.24
N PHE A 149 11.53 0.13 -13.01
CA PHE A 149 11.96 1.35 -12.32
C PHE A 149 11.69 2.62 -13.16
N ALA A 150 11.33 3.69 -12.48
CA ALA A 150 11.34 5.05 -13.03
C ALA A 150 12.58 5.83 -12.59
N GLY A 151 13.25 5.37 -11.53
CA GLY A 151 14.42 6.02 -10.94
C GLY A 151 14.10 7.27 -10.12
N GLY A 152 12.84 7.40 -9.67
CA GLY A 152 12.43 8.51 -8.82
C GLY A 152 12.91 8.36 -7.37
N HIS A 153 12.96 9.47 -6.67
CA HIS A 153 13.34 9.58 -5.27
C HIS A 153 12.33 10.43 -4.50
N ASN A 154 12.23 10.19 -3.20
CA ASN A 154 11.38 10.94 -2.27
C ASN A 154 9.89 10.94 -2.70
N PHE A 155 9.40 9.81 -3.22
CA PHE A 155 8.02 9.66 -3.69
C PHE A 155 7.00 10.18 -2.69
N HIS A 156 6.04 10.97 -3.18
CA HIS A 156 5.01 11.68 -2.41
C HIS A 156 5.55 12.77 -1.46
N GLY A 157 6.85 13.05 -1.49
CA GLY A 157 7.46 14.09 -0.69
C GLY A 157 7.51 15.45 -1.40
N ARG A 158 7.73 16.51 -0.61
CA ARG A 158 7.90 17.88 -1.15
C ARG A 158 9.10 18.02 -2.11
N TYR A 159 10.08 17.13 -1.97
CA TYR A 159 11.32 17.14 -2.73
C TYR A 159 11.41 15.89 -3.61
N GLU A 160 10.26 15.44 -4.13
CA GLU A 160 10.22 14.37 -5.11
C GLU A 160 10.93 14.79 -6.39
N TYR A 161 11.77 13.92 -6.91
CA TYR A 161 12.51 14.17 -8.15
C TYR A 161 12.88 12.87 -8.86
N VAL A 162 13.19 12.98 -10.14
CA VAL A 162 13.80 11.90 -10.94
C VAL A 162 15.04 12.43 -11.65
N PRO A 163 16.22 11.79 -11.54
CA PRO A 163 17.40 12.14 -12.31
C PRO A 163 17.19 11.91 -13.80
N VAL A 164 17.72 12.79 -14.63
CA VAL A 164 17.61 12.67 -16.10
C VAL A 164 18.24 11.37 -16.60
N GLU A 165 19.38 10.98 -16.03
CA GLU A 165 20.07 9.73 -16.36
C GLU A 165 19.20 8.50 -16.07
N SER A 166 18.42 8.52 -15.00
CA SER A 166 17.47 7.45 -14.67
C SER A 166 16.33 7.39 -15.67
N MET A 167 15.83 8.54 -16.14
CA MET A 167 14.79 8.60 -17.19
C MET A 167 15.31 8.02 -18.51
N ILE A 168 16.54 8.35 -18.89
CA ILE A 168 17.19 7.80 -20.10
C ILE A 168 17.29 6.28 -19.97
N LYS A 169 17.79 5.78 -18.83
CA LYS A 169 17.93 4.35 -18.58
C LYS A 169 16.59 3.59 -18.58
N ALA A 170 15.56 4.16 -17.98
CA ALA A 170 14.23 3.58 -18.03
C ALA A 170 13.69 3.49 -19.48
N THR A 171 13.95 4.51 -20.29
CA THR A 171 13.59 4.51 -21.73
C THR A 171 14.35 3.44 -22.49
N GLU A 172 15.67 3.30 -22.29
CA GLU A 172 16.49 2.25 -22.90
C GLU A 172 15.97 0.85 -22.56
N VAL A 173 15.56 0.61 -21.31
CA VAL A 173 14.95 -0.66 -20.88
C VAL A 173 13.65 -0.93 -21.63
N ILE A 174 12.75 0.05 -21.74
CA ILE A 174 11.47 -0.11 -22.46
C ILE A 174 11.70 -0.47 -23.93
N ILE A 175 12.63 0.22 -24.59
CA ILE A 175 12.99 -0.06 -25.98
C ILE A 175 13.56 -1.48 -26.09
N GLY A 176 14.53 -1.83 -25.25
CA GLY A 176 15.16 -3.16 -25.28
C GLY A 176 14.19 -4.30 -25.00
N ILE A 177 13.24 -4.13 -24.08
CA ILE A 177 12.16 -5.12 -23.86
C ILE A 177 11.33 -5.30 -25.14
N SER A 178 10.94 -4.20 -25.77
CA SER A 178 10.11 -4.22 -26.98
C SER A 178 10.83 -4.96 -28.13
N GLU A 179 12.11 -4.66 -28.35
CA GLU A 179 12.94 -5.31 -29.35
C GLU A 179 13.14 -6.81 -29.05
N LYS A 180 13.45 -7.17 -27.81
CA LYS A 180 13.68 -8.56 -27.39
C LYS A 180 12.42 -9.42 -27.54
N VAL A 181 11.26 -8.86 -27.18
CA VAL A 181 9.96 -9.50 -27.39
C VAL A 181 9.68 -9.69 -28.88
N ALA A 182 9.90 -8.67 -29.71
CA ALA A 182 9.70 -8.76 -31.15
C ALA A 182 10.60 -9.84 -31.82
N LEU A 183 11.83 -9.99 -31.35
CA LEU A 183 12.74 -11.01 -31.83
C LEU A 183 12.36 -12.42 -31.36
N LYS A 184 11.96 -12.57 -30.10
CA LYS A 184 11.65 -13.88 -29.50
C LYS A 184 10.37 -14.50 -30.05
N PHE A 185 9.41 -13.69 -30.48
CA PHE A 185 8.11 -14.14 -30.99
C PHE A 185 7.92 -13.85 -32.49
N LYS A 186 9.01 -13.61 -33.22
CA LYS A 186 9.00 -13.57 -34.68
C LYS A 186 8.86 -15.00 -35.20
N ASN A 187 7.65 -15.38 -35.63
CA ASN A 187 7.38 -16.61 -36.41
C ASN A 187 7.74 -16.37 -37.89
#